data_ac16e0093afc77f309252fc0d1a17054
#
_entry.id   ac16e0093afc77f309252fc0d1a17054
#
_cell.length_a   1.000
_cell.length_b   1.000
_cell.length_c   1.000
_cell.angle_alpha   90.00
_cell.angle_beta   90.00
_cell.angle_gamma   90.00
#
_symmetry.space_group_name_H-M   'P 1'
#
loop_
_entity.id
_entity.type
_entity.pdbx_description
1 polymer ?
#
loop_
_entity_poly.entity_id
_entity_poly.type
_entity_poly.pdbx_seq_one_letter_code
_entity_poly.pdbx_strand_id
1 'polypeptide(L)'
;MRRKSPSAPEQRHEPAIRGAISHGRRRELPGKRQSIGIAADHGGYELKEHLAGKLREAGIGVVDFGDGRPGRNDDYPDFIVPLARAVAAGEVIRGVGICGSGVGASIAANKVAGVRACLIHENFSAHQGVEDDDLNMICFGGLVVGHALAWELTQTFLAAKFSGAERFRRRLAKVAALEKISTNKTP
;
A
#
# COMPACT_ATOMS: atom_id res chain seq x y z
N MET A 1 -45.87 49.09 37.25
CA MET A 1 -45.81 47.80 36.52
C MET A 1 -44.37 47.35 36.44
N ARG A 2 -43.95 46.39 37.29
CA ARG A 2 -42.57 45.81 37.31
C ARG A 2 -42.61 44.48 36.53
N ARG A 3 -41.86 44.38 35.44
CA ARG A 3 -41.71 43.13 34.67
C ARG A 3 -40.70 42.22 35.39
N LYS A 4 -41.13 40.99 35.72
CA LYS A 4 -40.27 39.92 36.27
C LYS A 4 -39.42 39.31 35.15
N SER A 5 -38.13 39.18 35.41
CA SER A 5 -37.19 38.44 34.58
C SER A 5 -37.40 36.90 34.72
N PRO A 6 -37.20 36.11 33.65
CA PRO A 6 -37.31 34.67 33.76
C PRO A 6 -36.00 34.09 34.32
N SER A 7 -36.17 33.09 35.18
CA SER A 7 -35.12 32.27 35.84
C SER A 7 -34.40 31.35 34.85
N ALA A 8 -33.07 31.19 35.06
CA ALA A 8 -32.21 30.28 34.31
C ALA A 8 -32.58 28.80 34.52
N PRO A 9 -32.36 27.94 33.51
CA PRO A 9 -32.61 26.49 33.64
C PRO A 9 -31.49 25.79 34.39
N GLU A 10 -31.89 24.88 35.24
CA GLU A 10 -31.18 23.98 36.12
C GLU A 10 -30.29 23.01 35.32
N GLN A 11 -28.99 22.99 35.65
CA GLN A 11 -28.00 22.08 35.05
C GLN A 11 -28.21 20.67 35.63
N ARG A 12 -28.65 19.74 34.80
CA ARG A 12 -28.68 18.30 35.15
C ARG A 12 -27.25 17.71 34.94
N HIS A 13 -26.66 17.21 36.01
CA HIS A 13 -25.46 16.41 36.00
C HIS A 13 -25.74 15.06 35.31
N GLU A 14 -25.13 14.82 34.15
CA GLU A 14 -24.98 13.49 33.59
C GLU A 14 -23.70 12.82 34.15
N PRO A 15 -23.76 11.52 34.53
CA PRO A 15 -22.57 10.82 35.00
C PRO A 15 -21.63 10.49 33.85
N ALA A 16 -20.35 10.85 33.99
CA ALA A 16 -19.28 10.54 33.07
C ALA A 16 -19.04 9.03 33.00
N ILE A 17 -19.38 8.40 31.88
CA ILE A 17 -18.95 7.04 31.55
C ILE A 17 -17.50 7.10 31.06
N ARG A 18 -16.55 6.85 31.94
CA ARG A 18 -15.16 6.61 31.60
C ARG A 18 -15.04 5.19 31.03
N GLY A 19 -15.15 5.05 29.73
CA GLY A 19 -14.72 3.88 28.97
C GLY A 19 -13.49 4.24 28.16
N ALA A 20 -12.31 4.04 28.73
CA ALA A 20 -11.03 4.17 28.02
C ALA A 20 -10.92 3.03 27.00
N ILE A 21 -11.25 3.30 25.74
CA ILE A 21 -10.85 2.43 24.63
C ILE A 21 -9.35 2.66 24.45
N SER A 22 -8.54 1.77 25.01
CA SER A 22 -7.13 1.70 24.78
C SER A 22 -6.91 1.38 23.31
N HIS A 23 -6.55 2.39 22.53
CA HIS A 23 -5.96 2.18 21.21
C HIS A 23 -4.62 1.49 21.46
N GLY A 24 -4.56 0.18 21.25
CA GLY A 24 -3.34 -0.60 21.35
C GLY A 24 -2.26 0.06 20.49
N ARG A 25 -1.31 0.71 21.13
CA ARG A 25 -0.05 1.11 20.49
C ARG A 25 0.55 -0.15 19.93
N ARG A 26 0.61 -0.27 18.59
CA ARG A 26 1.48 -1.25 17.96
C ARG A 26 2.85 -1.04 18.56
N ARG A 27 3.37 -2.05 19.28
CA ARG A 27 4.76 -2.07 19.75
C ARG A 27 5.63 -1.93 18.51
N GLU A 28 6.23 -0.79 18.32
CA GLU A 28 7.36 -0.62 17.40
C GLU A 28 8.48 -1.51 17.96
N LEU A 29 8.76 -2.59 17.25
CA LEU A 29 9.93 -3.41 17.54
C LEU A 29 11.16 -2.57 17.19
N PRO A 30 12.11 -2.33 18.11
CA PRO A 30 13.29 -1.54 17.81
C PRO A 30 14.16 -2.30 16.82
N GLY A 31 14.37 -1.72 15.60
CA GLY A 31 15.42 -2.14 14.68
C GLY A 31 15.04 -2.77 13.36
N LYS A 32 13.79 -3.03 13.01
CA LYS A 32 13.43 -3.33 11.61
C LYS A 32 13.35 -2.02 10.85
N ARG A 33 14.40 -1.69 10.07
CA ARG A 33 14.30 -0.67 9.03
C ARG A 33 13.09 -1.03 8.17
N GLN A 34 12.20 -0.07 7.98
CA GLN A 34 11.03 -0.25 7.13
C GLN A 34 11.53 -0.50 5.70
N SER A 35 11.47 -1.75 5.26
CA SER A 35 11.99 -2.16 3.96
C SER A 35 10.90 -2.09 2.90
N ILE A 36 11.34 -1.84 1.65
CA ILE A 36 10.51 -1.97 0.45
C ILE A 36 10.70 -3.37 -0.11
N GLY A 37 9.59 -4.03 -0.43
CA GLY A 37 9.63 -5.29 -1.18
C GLY A 37 9.72 -5.03 -2.67
N ILE A 38 10.53 -5.81 -3.39
CA ILE A 38 10.61 -5.74 -4.85
C ILE A 38 10.59 -7.16 -5.44
N ALA A 39 9.93 -7.32 -6.60
CA ALA A 39 9.89 -8.59 -7.31
C ALA A 39 9.77 -8.38 -8.82
N ALA A 40 10.34 -9.28 -9.59
CA ALA A 40 10.12 -9.36 -11.04
C ALA A 40 10.29 -10.78 -11.55
N ASP A 41 9.65 -11.06 -12.70
CA ASP A 41 10.01 -12.16 -13.60
C ASP A 41 11.18 -11.76 -14.52
N HIS A 42 11.53 -12.63 -15.47
CA HIS A 42 12.56 -12.36 -16.47
C HIS A 42 12.31 -11.09 -17.28
N GLY A 43 11.04 -10.75 -17.60
CA GLY A 43 10.68 -9.56 -18.37
C GLY A 43 10.85 -8.24 -17.61
N GLY A 44 10.96 -8.30 -16.29
CA GLY A 44 11.18 -7.15 -15.41
C GLY A 44 12.55 -7.13 -14.72
N TYR A 45 13.40 -8.14 -14.93
CA TYR A 45 14.61 -8.35 -14.16
C TYR A 45 15.56 -7.15 -14.17
N GLU A 46 15.92 -6.61 -15.34
CA GLU A 46 16.86 -5.50 -15.44
C GLU A 46 16.37 -4.25 -14.71
N LEU A 47 15.07 -3.94 -14.87
CA LEU A 47 14.45 -2.81 -14.18
C LEU A 47 14.41 -3.04 -12.66
N LYS A 48 14.14 -4.28 -12.20
CA LYS A 48 14.18 -4.66 -10.79
C LYS A 48 15.56 -4.41 -10.18
N GLU A 49 16.61 -4.90 -10.82
CA GLU A 49 17.98 -4.72 -10.34
C GLU A 49 18.37 -3.23 -10.27
N HIS A 50 18.00 -2.46 -11.30
CA HIS A 50 18.22 -1.01 -11.32
C HIS A 50 17.54 -0.32 -10.13
N LEU A 51 16.24 -0.57 -9.91
CA LEU A 51 15.48 0.04 -8.83
C LEU A 51 15.96 -0.41 -7.45
N ALA A 52 16.29 -1.70 -7.29
CA ALA A 52 16.84 -2.22 -6.04
C ALA A 52 18.19 -1.55 -5.70
N GLY A 53 19.05 -1.33 -6.70
CA GLY A 53 20.28 -0.57 -6.56
C GLY A 53 20.03 0.86 -6.10
N LYS A 54 19.12 1.58 -6.78
CA LYS A 54 18.74 2.95 -6.45
C LYS A 54 18.14 3.11 -5.05
N LEU A 55 17.29 2.17 -4.63
CA LEU A 55 16.74 2.17 -3.28
C LEU A 55 17.82 1.99 -2.23
N ARG A 56 18.79 1.07 -2.45
CA ARG A 56 19.92 0.85 -1.54
C ARG A 56 20.85 2.06 -1.48
N GLU A 57 21.15 2.69 -2.63
CA GLU A 57 21.93 3.94 -2.71
C GLU A 57 21.27 5.08 -1.91
N ALA A 58 19.94 5.14 -1.91
CA ALA A 58 19.15 6.07 -1.12
C ALA A 58 19.02 5.71 0.38
N GLY A 59 19.69 4.64 0.84
CA GLY A 59 19.64 4.17 2.24
C GLY A 59 18.35 3.44 2.63
N ILE A 60 17.52 3.06 1.66
CA ILE A 60 16.26 2.34 1.87
C ILE A 60 16.53 0.84 1.90
N GLY A 61 16.01 0.13 2.92
CA GLY A 61 16.08 -1.32 3.00
C GLY A 61 15.27 -1.98 1.88
N VAL A 62 15.82 -3.01 1.25
CA VAL A 62 15.16 -3.75 0.15
C VAL A 62 15.10 -5.23 0.49
N VAL A 63 13.90 -5.82 0.39
CA VAL A 63 13.67 -7.26 0.40
C VAL A 63 13.32 -7.69 -1.03
N ASP A 64 14.15 -8.50 -1.63
CA ASP A 64 13.95 -9.00 -2.99
C ASP A 64 13.22 -10.36 -2.96
N PHE A 65 12.05 -10.41 -3.59
CA PHE A 65 11.20 -11.60 -3.75
C PHE A 65 11.33 -12.20 -5.16
N GLY A 66 12.15 -11.60 -6.04
CA GLY A 66 12.39 -12.10 -7.37
C GLY A 66 13.50 -13.14 -7.41
N ASP A 67 13.63 -13.84 -8.54
CA ASP A 67 14.79 -14.69 -8.77
C ASP A 67 16.06 -13.83 -8.89
N GLY A 68 17.17 -14.32 -8.31
CA GLY A 68 18.50 -13.69 -8.44
C GLY A 68 19.11 -13.85 -9.83
N ARG A 69 18.46 -14.57 -10.76
CA ARG A 69 18.89 -14.80 -12.13
C ARG A 69 17.72 -14.77 -13.09
N PRO A 70 17.86 -14.15 -14.28
CA PRO A 70 16.77 -14.15 -15.26
C PRO A 70 16.56 -15.58 -15.80
N GLY A 71 15.47 -16.20 -15.41
CA GLY A 71 15.00 -17.45 -16.00
C GLY A 71 14.20 -17.17 -17.27
N ARG A 72 14.43 -17.92 -18.36
CA ARG A 72 13.69 -17.67 -19.63
C ARG A 72 12.22 -18.14 -19.60
N ASN A 73 11.84 -18.95 -18.61
CA ASN A 73 10.53 -19.60 -18.52
C ASN A 73 9.94 -19.50 -17.11
N ASP A 74 10.23 -18.43 -16.38
CA ASP A 74 9.63 -18.16 -15.08
C ASP A 74 8.27 -17.49 -15.22
N ASP A 75 7.39 -17.75 -14.27
CA ASP A 75 6.05 -17.19 -14.24
C ASP A 75 5.98 -16.05 -13.21
N TYR A 76 5.58 -14.86 -13.65
CA TYR A 76 5.49 -13.68 -12.79
C TYR A 76 4.68 -13.88 -11.49
N PRO A 77 3.63 -14.73 -11.42
CA PRO A 77 2.89 -14.92 -10.18
C PRO A 77 3.73 -15.53 -9.06
N ASP A 78 4.75 -16.35 -9.39
CA ASP A 78 5.62 -17.01 -8.40
C ASP A 78 6.44 -16.01 -7.59
N PHE A 79 6.68 -14.82 -8.12
CA PHE A 79 7.41 -13.73 -7.46
C PHE A 79 6.48 -12.65 -6.92
N ILE A 80 5.45 -12.30 -7.67
CA ILE A 80 4.55 -11.21 -7.31
C ILE A 80 3.63 -11.59 -6.14
N VAL A 81 3.15 -12.85 -6.08
CA VAL A 81 2.26 -13.28 -4.99
C VAL A 81 2.98 -13.31 -3.63
N PRO A 82 4.21 -13.84 -3.49
CA PRO A 82 4.99 -13.71 -2.25
C PRO A 82 5.21 -12.27 -1.82
N LEU A 83 5.60 -11.38 -2.75
CA LEU A 83 5.72 -9.94 -2.46
C LEU A 83 4.40 -9.34 -1.96
N ALA A 84 3.29 -9.61 -2.65
CA ALA A 84 1.97 -9.13 -2.30
C ALA A 84 1.54 -9.60 -0.88
N ARG A 85 1.83 -10.85 -0.54
CA ARG A 85 1.58 -11.40 0.80
C ARG A 85 2.42 -10.71 1.88
N ALA A 86 3.69 -10.43 1.60
CA ALA A 86 4.57 -9.70 2.51
C ALA A 86 4.10 -8.26 2.73
N VAL A 87 3.58 -7.59 1.68
CA VAL A 87 2.93 -6.27 1.79
C VAL A 87 1.68 -6.35 2.66
N ALA A 88 0.79 -7.31 2.40
CA ALA A 88 -0.45 -7.49 3.16
C ALA A 88 -0.18 -7.82 4.64
N ALA A 89 0.86 -8.59 4.93
CA ALA A 89 1.28 -8.94 6.29
C ALA A 89 2.03 -7.81 7.01
N GLY A 90 2.42 -6.73 6.29
CA GLY A 90 3.22 -5.63 6.84
C GLY A 90 4.67 -6.02 7.12
N GLU A 91 5.19 -7.07 6.49
CA GLU A 91 6.60 -7.47 6.54
C GLU A 91 7.48 -6.49 5.79
N VAL A 92 6.95 -5.91 4.72
CA VAL A 92 7.47 -4.75 4.00
C VAL A 92 6.41 -3.65 3.98
N ILE A 93 6.84 -2.38 3.96
CA ILE A 93 5.91 -1.25 4.04
C ILE A 93 5.16 -0.99 2.73
N ARG A 94 5.82 -1.26 1.61
CA ARG A 94 5.28 -1.12 0.24
C ARG A 94 5.97 -2.09 -0.70
N GLY A 95 5.32 -2.37 -1.84
CA GLY A 95 5.83 -3.27 -2.86
C GLY A 95 6.05 -2.59 -4.21
N VAL A 96 7.07 -3.06 -4.93
CA VAL A 96 7.32 -2.73 -6.35
C VAL A 96 7.32 -4.04 -7.13
N GLY A 97 6.30 -4.27 -7.94
CA GLY A 97 6.13 -5.46 -8.76
C GLY A 97 6.41 -5.18 -10.24
N ILE A 98 7.20 -6.01 -10.90
CA ILE A 98 7.60 -5.78 -12.28
C ILE A 98 7.40 -7.06 -13.09
N CYS A 99 6.87 -6.95 -14.30
CA CYS A 99 6.89 -8.01 -15.30
C CYS A 99 7.08 -7.36 -16.69
N GLY A 100 6.98 -8.08 -17.76
CA GLY A 100 7.17 -7.53 -19.10
C GLY A 100 6.34 -6.27 -19.38
N SER A 101 5.03 -6.31 -19.11
CA SER A 101 4.10 -5.16 -19.30
C SER A 101 3.63 -4.51 -17.98
N GLY A 102 3.83 -5.16 -16.83
CA GLY A 102 3.29 -4.76 -15.54
C GLY A 102 1.81 -5.11 -15.31
N VAL A 103 1.08 -5.47 -16.37
CA VAL A 103 -0.35 -5.81 -16.28
C VAL A 103 -0.57 -7.07 -15.43
N GLY A 104 0.15 -8.16 -15.77
CA GLY A 104 0.05 -9.42 -15.02
C GLY A 104 0.44 -9.25 -13.56
N ALA A 105 1.50 -8.51 -13.27
CA ALA A 105 1.93 -8.20 -11.91
C ALA A 105 0.82 -7.48 -11.12
N SER A 106 0.19 -6.47 -11.69
CA SER A 106 -0.93 -5.74 -11.07
C SER A 106 -2.13 -6.65 -10.80
N ILE A 107 -2.49 -7.51 -11.78
CA ILE A 107 -3.60 -8.47 -11.62
C ILE A 107 -3.33 -9.47 -10.49
N ALA A 108 -2.15 -10.10 -10.50
CA ALA A 108 -1.79 -11.10 -9.49
C ALA A 108 -1.74 -10.51 -8.09
N ALA A 109 -1.12 -9.34 -7.92
CA ALA A 109 -1.02 -8.66 -6.65
C ALA A 109 -2.39 -8.36 -6.03
N ASN A 110 -3.35 -7.87 -6.82
CA ASN A 110 -4.71 -7.56 -6.36
C ASN A 110 -5.57 -8.81 -6.05
N LYS A 111 -5.08 -10.04 -6.27
CA LYS A 111 -5.75 -11.26 -5.78
C LYS A 111 -5.42 -11.56 -4.33
N VAL A 112 -4.47 -10.86 -3.73
CA VAL A 112 -4.11 -10.99 -2.32
C VAL A 112 -4.88 -9.94 -1.53
N ALA A 113 -5.72 -10.37 -0.59
CA ALA A 113 -6.52 -9.49 0.25
C ALA A 113 -5.63 -8.49 1.02
N GLY A 114 -6.05 -7.23 1.08
CA GLY A 114 -5.29 -6.15 1.69
C GLY A 114 -4.25 -5.49 0.77
N VAL A 115 -4.05 -6.00 -0.46
CA VAL A 115 -3.19 -5.37 -1.47
C VAL A 115 -4.02 -4.46 -2.36
N ARG A 116 -3.50 -3.28 -2.60
CA ARG A 116 -3.99 -2.29 -3.57
C ARG A 116 -2.84 -1.98 -4.50
N ALA A 117 -2.80 -2.70 -5.61
CA ALA A 117 -1.74 -2.61 -6.63
C ALA A 117 -2.25 -1.89 -7.86
N CYS A 118 -1.43 -1.04 -8.46
CA CYS A 118 -1.76 -0.37 -9.70
C CYS A 118 -0.56 -0.33 -10.65
N LEU A 119 -0.86 -0.51 -11.95
CA LEU A 119 0.08 -0.26 -13.04
C LEU A 119 0.16 1.25 -13.25
N ILE A 120 1.35 1.83 -13.08
CA ILE A 120 1.56 3.28 -13.08
C ILE A 120 2.64 3.65 -14.10
N HIS A 121 2.37 4.68 -14.91
CA HIS A 121 3.30 5.19 -15.93
C HIS A 121 3.52 6.70 -15.85
N GLU A 122 2.91 7.38 -14.86
CA GLU A 122 3.00 8.83 -14.71
C GLU A 122 2.90 9.27 -13.24
N ASN A 123 3.38 10.47 -12.93
CA ASN A 123 3.55 10.95 -11.57
C ASN A 123 2.25 11.26 -10.82
N PHE A 124 1.21 11.71 -11.52
CA PHE A 124 -0.07 12.04 -10.86
C PHE A 124 -0.67 10.80 -10.19
N SER A 125 -0.78 9.68 -10.92
CA SER A 125 -1.33 8.44 -10.34
C SER A 125 -0.41 7.80 -9.31
N ALA A 126 0.94 7.95 -9.44
CA ALA A 126 1.87 7.47 -8.44
C ALA A 126 1.69 8.16 -7.07
N HIS A 127 1.34 9.43 -7.09
CA HIS A 127 1.09 10.25 -5.91
C HIS A 127 -0.36 10.10 -5.43
N GLN A 128 -1.33 10.39 -6.29
CA GLN A 128 -2.75 10.41 -5.96
C GLN A 128 -3.28 9.04 -5.52
N GLY A 129 -2.81 7.94 -6.15
CA GLY A 129 -3.20 6.59 -5.77
C GLY A 129 -2.85 6.25 -4.30
N VAL A 130 -1.74 6.79 -3.79
CA VAL A 130 -1.42 6.67 -2.36
C VAL A 130 -2.29 7.58 -1.52
N GLU A 131 -2.46 8.84 -1.90
CA GLU A 131 -3.19 9.82 -1.10
C GLU A 131 -4.67 9.51 -0.94
N ASP A 132 -5.30 9.07 -2.02
CA ASP A 132 -6.74 8.83 -2.06
C ASP A 132 -7.13 7.38 -1.77
N ASP A 133 -6.33 6.41 -2.27
CA ASP A 133 -6.68 4.99 -2.28
C ASP A 133 -5.72 4.12 -1.44
N ASP A 134 -4.80 4.75 -0.71
CA ASP A 134 -3.81 4.06 0.14
C ASP A 134 -3.10 2.95 -0.64
N LEU A 135 -2.69 3.25 -1.89
CA LEU A 135 -1.95 2.34 -2.76
C LEU A 135 -0.70 1.83 -2.02
N ASN A 136 -0.56 0.52 -1.90
CA ASN A 136 0.54 -0.10 -1.18
C ASN A 136 1.48 -0.92 -2.07
N MET A 137 1.15 -1.04 -3.36
CA MET A 137 2.00 -1.70 -4.35
C MET A 137 1.91 -1.00 -5.71
N ILE A 138 3.07 -0.59 -6.25
CA ILE A 138 3.18 -0.06 -7.60
C ILE A 138 3.68 -1.15 -8.54
N CYS A 139 3.14 -1.20 -9.76
CA CYS A 139 3.56 -2.16 -10.78
C CYS A 139 4.10 -1.44 -12.01
N PHE A 140 5.17 -2.00 -12.60
CA PHE A 140 5.82 -1.50 -13.81
C PHE A 140 5.96 -2.57 -14.88
N GLY A 141 5.97 -2.13 -16.13
CA GLY A 141 6.38 -2.94 -17.26
C GLY A 141 7.87 -2.73 -17.57
N GLY A 142 8.70 -3.76 -17.40
CA GLY A 142 10.13 -3.68 -17.69
C GLY A 142 10.44 -3.37 -19.16
N LEU A 143 9.52 -3.72 -20.07
CA LEU A 143 9.61 -3.42 -21.50
C LEU A 143 8.90 -2.11 -21.91
N VAL A 144 8.27 -1.41 -20.95
CA VAL A 144 7.42 -0.24 -21.19
C VAL A 144 8.00 1.02 -20.60
N VAL A 145 8.51 0.96 -19.36
CA VAL A 145 8.97 2.13 -18.61
C VAL A 145 10.49 2.17 -18.58
N GLY A 146 11.06 3.28 -19.04
CA GLY A 146 12.51 3.49 -18.94
C GLY A 146 12.97 3.66 -17.47
N HIS A 147 14.21 3.29 -17.19
CA HIS A 147 14.79 3.27 -15.84
C HIS A 147 14.68 4.60 -15.08
N ALA A 148 14.90 5.73 -15.76
CA ALA A 148 14.83 7.06 -15.15
C ALA A 148 13.41 7.38 -14.67
N LEU A 149 12.39 7.15 -15.53
CA LEU A 149 11.00 7.37 -15.17
C LEU A 149 10.54 6.42 -14.07
N ALA A 150 10.90 5.13 -14.15
CA ALA A 150 10.54 4.16 -13.11
C ALA A 150 11.11 4.55 -11.74
N TRP A 151 12.32 5.10 -11.70
CA TRP A 151 12.92 5.61 -10.46
C TRP A 151 12.17 6.83 -9.93
N GLU A 152 11.84 7.81 -10.78
CA GLU A 152 11.04 8.98 -10.41
C GLU A 152 9.67 8.59 -9.85
N LEU A 153 8.96 7.69 -10.54
CA LEU A 153 7.66 7.17 -10.09
C LEU A 153 7.76 6.41 -8.76
N THR A 154 8.84 5.63 -8.57
CA THR A 154 9.10 4.94 -7.30
C THR A 154 9.29 5.94 -6.16
N GLN A 155 10.09 7.00 -6.37
CA GLN A 155 10.29 8.05 -5.37
C GLN A 155 8.98 8.78 -5.04
N THR A 156 8.20 9.14 -6.04
CA THR A 156 6.88 9.77 -5.89
C THR A 156 5.94 8.88 -5.07
N PHE A 157 5.82 7.60 -5.43
CA PHE A 157 5.02 6.62 -4.71
C PHE A 157 5.45 6.46 -3.25
N LEU A 158 6.76 6.40 -2.97
CA LEU A 158 7.28 6.21 -1.62
C LEU A 158 7.15 7.46 -0.75
N ALA A 159 7.20 8.66 -1.32
CA ALA A 159 7.06 9.92 -0.61
C ALA A 159 5.60 10.24 -0.24
N ALA A 160 4.63 9.80 -1.06
CA ALA A 160 3.22 10.07 -0.85
C ALA A 160 2.67 9.41 0.42
N LYS A 161 1.66 10.02 1.04
CA LYS A 161 1.01 9.52 2.27
C LYS A 161 -0.50 9.53 2.11
N PHE A 162 -1.15 8.49 2.62
CA PHE A 162 -2.60 8.46 2.64
C PHE A 162 -3.17 9.65 3.42
N SER A 163 -4.05 10.42 2.80
CA SER A 163 -4.61 11.63 3.39
C SER A 163 -5.54 11.34 4.57
N GLY A 164 -6.13 10.13 4.60
CA GLY A 164 -7.03 9.70 5.65
C GLY A 164 -8.34 10.49 5.74
N ALA A 165 -8.68 11.31 4.73
CA ALA A 165 -9.93 12.02 4.71
C ALA A 165 -11.14 11.06 4.70
N GLU A 166 -12.25 11.45 5.35
CA GLU A 166 -13.44 10.63 5.55
C GLU A 166 -13.99 10.04 4.22
N ARG A 167 -14.01 10.85 3.16
CA ARG A 167 -14.46 10.40 1.84
C ARG A 167 -13.63 9.23 1.29
N PHE A 168 -12.32 9.21 1.54
CA PHE A 168 -11.41 8.17 1.06
C PHE A 168 -11.50 6.92 1.94
N ARG A 169 -11.53 7.07 3.27
CA ARG A 169 -11.78 5.94 4.19
C ARG A 169 -13.07 5.20 3.86
N ARG A 170 -14.15 5.95 3.57
CA ARG A 170 -15.43 5.36 3.17
C ARG A 170 -15.33 4.58 1.86
N ARG A 171 -14.57 5.08 0.86
CA ARG A 171 -14.35 4.38 -0.41
C ARG A 171 -13.54 3.11 -0.20
N LEU A 172 -12.42 3.18 0.52
CA LEU A 172 -11.59 2.02 0.86
C LEU A 172 -12.35 0.95 1.63
N ALA A 173 -13.22 1.33 2.57
CA ALA A 173 -14.05 0.37 3.29
C ALA A 173 -15.00 -0.41 2.35
N LYS A 174 -15.53 0.22 1.29
CA LYS A 174 -16.34 -0.45 0.27
C LYS A 174 -15.52 -1.42 -0.56
N VAL A 175 -14.29 -1.08 -0.93
CA VAL A 175 -13.37 -1.97 -1.65
C VAL A 175 -13.00 -3.17 -0.78
N ALA A 176 -12.61 -2.94 0.47
CA ALA A 176 -12.26 -4.01 1.42
C ALA A 176 -13.44 -4.96 1.73
N ALA A 177 -14.68 -4.51 1.61
CA ALA A 177 -15.85 -5.37 1.77
C ALA A 177 -15.95 -6.45 0.68
N LEU A 178 -15.41 -6.19 -0.52
CA LEU A 178 -15.42 -7.16 -1.62
C LEU A 178 -14.50 -8.36 -1.34
N GLU A 179 -13.42 -8.17 -0.61
CA GLU A 179 -12.49 -9.23 -0.23
C GLU A 179 -13.16 -10.27 0.69
N LYS A 180 -14.06 -9.84 1.59
CA LYS A 180 -14.81 -10.71 2.52
C LYS A 180 -15.83 -11.61 1.82
N ILE A 181 -16.38 -11.17 0.69
CA ILE A 181 -17.36 -11.94 -0.09
C ILE A 181 -16.67 -13.12 -0.78
N SER A 182 -15.42 -12.96 -1.19
CA SER A 182 -14.64 -13.99 -1.87
C SER A 182 -14.27 -15.17 -0.95
N THR A 183 -14.04 -14.92 0.33
CA THR A 183 -13.66 -15.95 1.31
C THR A 183 -14.83 -16.86 1.75
N ASN A 184 -16.07 -16.43 1.54
CA ASN A 184 -17.27 -17.21 1.90
C ASN A 184 -17.80 -18.10 0.76
N LYS A 185 -17.12 -18.15 -0.39
CA LYS A 185 -17.44 -19.04 -1.52
C LYS A 185 -16.40 -20.14 -1.67
N THR A 186 -16.12 -20.88 -0.60
CA THR A 186 -15.46 -22.18 -0.75
C THR A 186 -16.57 -23.23 -0.89
N PRO A 187 -16.54 -24.06 -1.97
CA PRO A 187 -17.51 -25.13 -2.18
C PRO A 187 -17.38 -26.22 -1.13
#